data_94bb49cab54063e88986c8030e7d75e4
#
_entry.id   94bb49cab54063e88986c8030e7d75e4
#
_cell.length_a   1.000
_cell.length_b   1.000
_cell.length_c   1.000
_cell.angle_alpha   90.00
_cell.angle_beta   90.00
_cell.angle_gamma   90.00
#
_symmetry.space_group_name_H-M   'P 1'
#
loop_
_entity.id
_entity.type
_entity.pdbx_description
1 polymer ?
#
loop_
_entity_poly.entity_id
_entity_poly.type
_entity_poly.pdbx_seq_one_letter_code
_entity_poly.pdbx_strand_id
1 'polypeptide(L)'
;NKKFEIPVCCEKEFSLDIKRLEEKLKMKEEKIYECFFEKEFFCYMTGFIAGMPFLGDLDENLRAKRLDTPRVKVPRGSIGLTEQFANIYTFESPGGWNIIGNTPLNIFDSTKEKEPNLINPGDLITFKRITKEKYQNYHE
;
A
#
# COMPACT_ATOMS: atom_id res chain seq x y z
N ASN A 1 -2.50 -18.56 -8.99
CA ASN A 1 -2.50 -17.09 -9.08
C ASN A 1 -3.90 -16.57 -8.85
N LYS A 2 -4.06 -15.75 -7.82
CA LYS A 2 -5.35 -15.18 -7.45
C LYS A 2 -5.40 -13.71 -7.82
N LYS A 3 -6.62 -13.15 -7.86
CA LYS A 3 -6.84 -11.72 -8.05
C LYS A 3 -7.54 -11.19 -6.81
N PHE A 4 -7.08 -10.05 -6.33
CA PHE A 4 -7.67 -9.39 -5.16
C PHE A 4 -7.96 -7.93 -5.45
N GLU A 5 -9.02 -7.42 -4.85
CA GLU A 5 -9.30 -6.01 -4.81
C GLU A 5 -9.13 -5.57 -3.36
N ILE A 6 -8.17 -4.71 -3.10
CA ILE A 6 -7.81 -4.29 -1.74
C ILE A 6 -8.39 -2.90 -1.48
N PRO A 7 -9.28 -2.77 -0.48
CA PRO A 7 -9.84 -1.45 -0.14
C PRO A 7 -8.81 -0.58 0.56
N VAL A 8 -8.76 0.69 0.19
CA VAL A 8 -7.79 1.64 0.75
C VAL A 8 -8.46 2.96 1.05
N CYS A 9 -8.31 3.44 2.28
CA CYS A 9 -8.75 4.76 2.67
C CYS A 9 -7.59 5.74 2.56
N CYS A 10 -7.82 6.84 1.85
CA CYS A 10 -6.81 7.86 1.61
C CYS A 10 -7.11 9.17 2.36
N GLU A 11 -7.88 9.09 3.42
CA GLU A 11 -8.13 10.26 4.26
C GLU A 11 -6.82 10.80 4.82
N LYS A 12 -6.82 12.06 5.18
CA LYS A 12 -5.62 12.80 5.59
C LYS A 12 -4.76 12.05 6.60
N GLU A 13 -5.39 11.45 7.59
CA GLU A 13 -4.67 10.73 8.66
C GLU A 13 -3.96 9.47 8.16
N PHE A 14 -4.33 8.97 6.99
CA PHE A 14 -3.72 7.77 6.40
C PHE A 14 -2.76 8.08 5.26
N SER A 15 -2.90 9.25 4.65
CA SER A 15 -2.08 9.67 3.51
C SER A 15 -0.92 10.54 3.96
N LEU A 16 -0.04 9.97 4.77
CA LEU A 16 1.00 10.70 5.48
C LEU A 16 1.95 11.48 4.58
N ASP A 17 2.19 11.00 3.37
CA ASP A 17 3.18 11.59 2.47
C ASP A 17 2.60 12.17 1.18
N ILE A 18 1.28 12.33 1.11
CA ILE A 18 0.69 12.78 -0.15
C ILE A 18 1.16 14.20 -0.56
N LYS A 19 1.32 15.08 0.40
CA LYS A 19 1.79 16.44 0.12
C LYS A 19 3.25 16.44 -0.37
N ARG A 20 4.08 15.59 0.23
CA ARG A 20 5.45 15.40 -0.23
C ARG A 20 5.48 14.88 -1.67
N LEU A 21 4.60 13.91 -1.96
CA LEU A 21 4.51 13.34 -3.30
C LEU A 21 4.04 14.36 -4.34
N GLU A 22 3.11 15.23 -3.98
CA GLU A 22 2.68 16.31 -4.87
C GLU A 22 3.88 17.14 -5.33
N GLU A 23 4.76 17.51 -4.40
CA GLU A 23 5.94 18.28 -4.71
C GLU A 23 6.97 17.50 -5.53
N LYS A 24 7.25 16.26 -5.13
CA LYS A 24 8.25 15.42 -5.79
C LYS A 24 7.83 15.01 -7.19
N LEU A 25 6.56 14.70 -7.38
CA LEU A 25 6.05 14.21 -8.65
C LEU A 25 5.49 15.30 -9.55
N LYS A 26 5.34 16.52 -9.04
CA LYS A 26 4.74 17.63 -9.78
C LYS A 26 3.33 17.30 -10.25
N MET A 27 2.56 16.67 -9.37
CA MET A 27 1.19 16.23 -9.62
C MET A 27 0.30 16.57 -8.44
N LYS A 28 -0.95 16.87 -8.71
CA LYS A 28 -1.94 17.11 -7.64
C LYS A 28 -2.37 15.77 -7.06
N GLU A 29 -2.74 15.76 -5.77
CA GLU A 29 -3.08 14.52 -5.08
C GLU A 29 -4.16 13.70 -5.76
N GLU A 30 -5.21 14.33 -6.29
CA GLU A 30 -6.28 13.58 -6.96
C GLU A 30 -5.76 12.86 -8.21
N LYS A 31 -4.79 13.45 -8.91
CA LYS A 31 -4.19 12.82 -10.07
C LYS A 31 -3.29 11.64 -9.64
N ILE A 32 -2.59 11.79 -8.53
CA ILE A 32 -1.76 10.70 -7.98
C ILE A 32 -2.66 9.51 -7.64
N TYR A 33 -3.77 9.75 -6.94
CA TYR A 33 -4.70 8.68 -6.59
C TYR A 33 -5.33 8.05 -7.83
N GLU A 34 -5.75 8.87 -8.80
CA GLU A 34 -6.34 8.37 -10.04
C GLU A 34 -5.38 7.38 -10.73
N CYS A 35 -4.12 7.77 -10.87
CA CYS A 35 -3.11 6.91 -11.50
C CYS A 35 -2.87 5.63 -10.70
N PHE A 36 -2.82 5.76 -9.38
CA PHE A 36 -2.57 4.60 -8.52
C PHE A 36 -3.72 3.59 -8.57
N PHE A 37 -4.95 4.07 -8.45
CA PHE A 37 -6.12 3.19 -8.34
C PHE A 37 -6.56 2.54 -9.66
N GLU A 38 -6.10 3.03 -10.79
CA GLU A 38 -6.46 2.39 -12.07
C GLU A 38 -5.50 1.27 -12.45
N LYS A 39 -4.39 1.09 -11.71
CA LYS A 39 -3.35 0.12 -12.05
C LYS A 39 -3.65 -1.25 -11.46
N GLU A 40 -3.40 -2.31 -12.25
CA GLU A 40 -3.34 -3.67 -11.72
C GLU A 40 -1.88 -4.00 -11.45
N PHE A 41 -1.60 -4.46 -10.24
CA PHE A 41 -0.25 -4.79 -9.80
C PHE A 41 -0.02 -6.29 -9.80
N PHE A 42 1.23 -6.67 -10.00
CA PHE A 42 1.70 -8.04 -9.89
C PHE A 42 2.54 -8.16 -8.62
N CYS A 43 2.29 -9.20 -7.82
CA CYS A 43 3.10 -9.44 -6.63
C CYS A 43 4.37 -10.18 -7.00
N TYR A 44 5.51 -9.52 -6.89
CA TYR A 44 6.80 -10.11 -7.23
C TYR A 44 7.35 -10.98 -6.11
N MET A 45 7.16 -10.54 -4.87
CA MET A 45 7.69 -11.26 -3.72
C MET A 45 7.00 -10.78 -2.44
N THR A 46 7.18 -11.53 -1.37
CA THR A 46 6.83 -11.10 -0.01
C THR A 46 8.09 -11.15 0.82
N GLY A 47 8.25 -10.22 1.75
CA GLY A 47 9.42 -10.22 2.59
C GLY A 47 9.64 -8.91 3.32
N PHE A 48 10.82 -8.76 3.88
CA PHE A 48 11.24 -7.68 4.76
C PHE A 48 10.55 -7.81 6.12
N ILE A 49 9.21 -7.77 6.15
CA ILE A 49 8.43 -8.21 7.31
C ILE A 49 7.47 -9.28 6.83
N ALA A 50 6.97 -10.11 7.75
CA ALA A 50 6.15 -11.27 7.39
C ALA A 50 4.95 -10.87 6.53
N GLY A 51 4.83 -11.52 5.38
CA GLY A 51 3.70 -11.36 4.48
C GLY A 51 3.58 -10.03 3.75
N MET A 52 4.60 -9.16 3.85
CA MET A 52 4.56 -7.86 3.18
C MET A 52 4.78 -8.05 1.67
N PRO A 53 3.78 -7.73 0.82
CA PRO A 53 3.92 -7.93 -0.61
C PRO A 53 4.63 -6.75 -1.28
N PHE A 54 5.48 -7.06 -2.25
CA PHE A 54 6.12 -6.09 -3.13
C PHE A 54 5.39 -6.14 -4.46
N LEU A 55 4.66 -5.09 -4.76
CA LEU A 55 3.74 -5.01 -5.89
C LEU A 55 4.30 -4.07 -6.96
N GLY A 56 4.30 -4.51 -8.19
CA GLY A 56 4.78 -3.69 -9.29
C GLY A 56 4.01 -3.95 -10.57
N ASP A 57 4.28 -3.24 -11.61
CA ASP A 57 5.17 -2.07 -11.57
C ASP A 57 4.33 -0.82 -11.36
N LEU A 58 4.83 0.06 -10.51
CA LEU A 58 4.20 1.36 -10.30
C LEU A 58 4.30 2.19 -11.59
N ASP A 59 3.24 2.94 -11.91
CA ASP A 59 3.24 3.86 -13.03
C ASP A 59 4.48 4.76 -12.96
N GLU A 60 5.14 4.98 -14.09
CA GLU A 60 6.36 5.80 -14.12
C GLU A 60 6.18 7.18 -13.52
N ASN A 61 4.99 7.76 -13.65
CA ASN A 61 4.69 9.08 -13.11
C ASN A 61 4.61 9.12 -11.59
N LEU A 62 4.51 7.95 -10.95
CA LEU A 62 4.35 7.86 -9.49
C LEU A 62 5.63 7.44 -8.77
N ARG A 63 6.73 7.28 -9.48
CA ARG A 63 7.98 6.79 -8.90
C ARG A 63 8.74 7.89 -8.19
N ALA A 64 8.84 7.77 -6.88
CA ALA A 64 9.57 8.71 -6.03
C ALA A 64 10.54 7.94 -5.14
N LYS A 65 11.59 8.62 -4.72
CA LYS A 65 12.56 8.01 -3.80
C LYS A 65 11.98 7.90 -2.40
N ARG A 66 12.57 7.04 -1.61
CA ARG A 66 12.23 6.89 -0.20
C ARG A 66 12.36 8.20 0.55
N LEU A 67 11.74 8.27 1.73
CA LEU A 67 11.94 9.37 2.66
C LEU A 67 13.41 9.47 3.03
N ASP A 68 13.92 10.69 3.17
CA ASP A 68 15.31 10.92 3.60
C ASP A 68 15.55 10.33 4.98
N THR A 69 14.56 10.46 5.87
CA THR A 69 14.61 9.87 7.21
C THR A 69 13.43 8.93 7.36
N PRO A 70 13.67 7.62 7.51
CA PRO A 70 12.58 6.65 7.71
C PRO A 70 11.78 6.96 8.97
N ARG A 71 10.48 6.64 8.95
CA ARG A 71 9.66 6.73 10.14
C ARG A 71 10.00 5.57 11.07
N VAL A 72 9.97 5.85 12.38
CA VAL A 72 10.15 4.81 13.40
C VAL A 72 8.96 3.87 13.44
N LYS A 73 7.75 4.42 13.21
CA LYS A 73 6.50 3.65 13.24
C LYS A 73 5.64 3.97 12.03
N VAL A 74 5.55 3.03 11.11
CA VAL A 74 4.58 3.06 10.00
C VAL A 74 3.40 2.22 10.44
N PRO A 75 2.18 2.77 10.42
CA PRO A 75 1.00 2.01 10.89
C PRO A 75 0.75 0.75 10.06
N ARG A 76 0.27 -0.30 10.72
CA ARG A 76 -0.18 -1.51 10.03
C ARG A 76 -1.22 -1.14 8.98
N GLY A 77 -1.18 -1.80 7.84
CA GLY A 77 -2.12 -1.57 6.74
C GLY A 77 -1.72 -0.42 5.82
N SER A 78 -0.64 0.29 6.13
CA SER A 78 -0.20 1.41 5.30
C SER A 78 0.19 0.96 3.90
N ILE A 79 -0.23 1.75 2.92
CA ILE A 79 0.16 1.54 1.53
C ILE A 79 1.35 2.45 1.23
N GLY A 80 2.47 1.85 0.86
CA GLY A 80 3.69 2.60 0.60
C GLY A 80 4.09 2.56 -0.87
N LEU A 81 4.71 3.63 -1.34
CA LEU A 81 5.25 3.72 -2.70
C LEU A 81 6.72 4.11 -2.62
N THR A 82 7.54 3.44 -3.41
CA THR A 82 8.91 3.89 -3.64
C THR A 82 9.43 3.26 -4.94
N GLU A 83 10.14 4.08 -5.74
CA GLU A 83 10.67 3.63 -7.02
C GLU A 83 9.59 2.91 -7.83
N GLN A 84 9.81 1.68 -8.24
CA GLN A 84 8.86 0.93 -9.07
C GLN A 84 7.84 0.12 -8.30
N PHE A 85 7.91 0.13 -6.96
CA PHE A 85 7.07 -0.74 -6.14
C PHE A 85 6.07 -0.02 -5.26
N ALA A 86 4.95 -0.70 -5.01
CA ALA A 86 4.02 -0.41 -3.93
C ALA A 86 4.12 -1.56 -2.93
N ASN A 87 3.80 -1.32 -1.68
CA ASN A 87 3.74 -2.36 -0.67
C ASN A 87 2.55 -2.13 0.27
N ILE A 88 2.27 -3.13 1.11
CA ILE A 88 1.28 -3.02 2.17
C ILE A 88 1.98 -3.48 3.45
N TYR A 89 2.09 -2.58 4.42
CA TYR A 89 2.70 -2.93 5.70
C TYR A 89 1.79 -3.87 6.48
N THR A 90 2.26 -5.07 6.76
CA THR A 90 1.48 -6.09 7.46
C THR A 90 1.48 -5.91 8.98
N PHE A 91 2.47 -5.20 9.50
CA PHE A 91 2.62 -4.88 10.93
C PHE A 91 3.08 -3.44 11.07
N GLU A 92 2.85 -2.85 12.25
CA GLU A 92 3.47 -1.58 12.58
C GLU A 92 4.98 -1.81 12.63
N SER A 93 5.74 -1.04 11.88
CA SER A 93 7.18 -1.24 11.73
C SER A 93 7.87 0.03 11.26
N PRO A 94 9.19 0.13 11.40
CA PRO A 94 9.92 1.23 10.78
C PRO A 94 9.84 1.13 9.26
N GLY A 95 9.92 2.26 8.58
CA GLY A 95 9.96 2.24 7.12
C GLY A 95 10.11 3.61 6.49
N GLY A 96 10.70 3.63 5.30
CA GLY A 96 10.98 4.86 4.56
C GLY A 96 10.18 5.05 3.29
N TRP A 97 9.16 4.25 3.05
CA TRP A 97 8.33 4.38 1.85
C TRP A 97 7.34 5.54 2.01
N ASN A 98 6.89 6.08 0.89
CA ASN A 98 5.93 7.18 0.88
C ASN A 98 4.53 6.61 1.12
N ILE A 99 3.87 7.03 2.19
CA ILE A 99 2.58 6.46 2.60
C ILE A 99 1.42 7.27 2.04
N ILE A 100 0.51 6.61 1.32
CA ILE A 100 -0.61 7.25 0.66
C ILE A 100 -1.99 6.81 1.14
N GLY A 101 -2.07 5.81 2.01
CA GLY A 101 -3.35 5.32 2.48
C GLY A 101 -3.19 4.15 3.42
N ASN A 102 -4.33 3.58 3.83
CA ASN A 102 -4.34 2.44 4.73
C ASN A 102 -5.47 1.48 4.36
N THR A 103 -5.21 0.19 4.45
CA THR A 103 -6.22 -0.83 4.23
C THR A 103 -6.69 -1.41 5.57
N PRO A 104 -8.00 -1.65 5.73
CA PRO A 104 -8.50 -2.31 6.94
C PRO A 104 -8.29 -3.83 6.89
N LEU A 105 -7.92 -4.39 5.72
CA LEU A 105 -7.73 -5.83 5.57
C LEU A 105 -6.56 -6.36 6.36
N ASN A 106 -6.71 -7.59 6.83
CA ASN A 106 -5.65 -8.32 7.49
C ASN A 106 -4.84 -9.06 6.42
N ILE A 107 -3.71 -8.48 6.03
CA ILE A 107 -2.88 -9.00 4.94
C ILE A 107 -2.02 -10.20 5.38
N PHE A 108 -1.69 -10.27 6.66
CA PHE A 108 -0.98 -11.41 7.23
C PHE A 108 -1.72 -11.86 8.49
N ASP A 109 -2.10 -13.13 8.53
CA ASP A 109 -2.81 -13.70 9.67
C ASP A 109 -2.05 -14.91 10.19
N SER A 110 -1.30 -14.72 11.27
CA SER A 110 -0.47 -15.76 11.88
C SER A 110 -1.28 -16.92 12.45
N THR A 111 -2.60 -16.74 12.63
CA THR A 111 -3.46 -17.83 13.12
C THR A 111 -3.77 -18.86 12.03
N LYS A 112 -3.51 -18.50 10.78
CA LYS A 112 -3.70 -19.40 9.62
C LYS A 112 -2.37 -20.09 9.33
N GLU A 113 -2.11 -21.20 9.99
CA GLU A 113 -0.82 -21.88 9.91
C GLU A 113 -0.36 -22.25 8.50
N LYS A 114 -1.27 -22.68 7.64
CA LYS A 114 -0.93 -23.13 6.28
C LYS A 114 -0.81 -21.99 5.28
N GLU A 115 -1.65 -20.97 5.39
CA GLU A 115 -1.68 -19.85 4.46
C GLU A 115 -1.85 -18.53 5.23
N PRO A 116 -0.79 -18.11 5.94
CA PRO A 116 -0.89 -16.86 6.71
C PRO A 116 -0.93 -15.61 5.82
N ASN A 117 -0.34 -15.69 4.63
CA ASN A 117 -0.30 -14.55 3.69
C ASN A 117 -1.58 -14.49 2.87
N LEU A 118 -2.24 -13.34 2.86
CA LEU A 118 -3.36 -13.13 1.95
C LEU A 118 -2.84 -13.05 0.52
N ILE A 119 -1.75 -12.32 0.31
CA ILE A 119 -1.16 -12.10 -1.01
C ILE A 119 0.14 -12.88 -1.13
N ASN A 120 0.26 -13.61 -2.23
CA ASN A 120 1.44 -14.42 -2.51
C ASN A 120 2.09 -14.02 -3.84
N PRO A 121 3.37 -14.34 -4.04
CA PRO A 121 4.02 -14.06 -5.32
C PRO A 121 3.21 -14.64 -6.48
N GLY A 122 3.04 -13.84 -7.53
CA GLY A 122 2.26 -14.22 -8.70
C GLY A 122 0.81 -13.73 -8.68
N ASP A 123 0.32 -13.29 -7.53
CA ASP A 123 -1.04 -12.77 -7.43
C ASP A 123 -1.16 -11.40 -8.08
N LEU A 124 -2.37 -11.07 -8.54
CA LEU A 124 -2.71 -9.78 -9.14
C LEU A 124 -3.55 -8.97 -8.17
N ILE A 125 -3.23 -7.70 -8.03
CA ILE A 125 -3.84 -6.82 -7.04
C ILE A 125 -4.32 -5.54 -7.69
N THR A 126 -5.58 -5.17 -7.43
CA THR A 126 -6.07 -3.84 -7.70
C THR A 126 -6.46 -3.22 -6.38
N PHE A 127 -6.39 -1.90 -6.29
CA PHE A 127 -6.79 -1.17 -5.09
C PHE A 127 -8.07 -0.41 -5.37
N LYS A 128 -8.94 -0.35 -4.38
CA LYS A 128 -10.20 0.39 -4.48
C LYS A 128 -10.27 1.42 -3.35
N ARG A 129 -10.43 2.68 -3.74
CA ARG A 129 -10.55 3.76 -2.76
C ARG A 129 -11.88 3.66 -2.02
N ILE A 130 -11.84 3.71 -0.69
CA ILE A 130 -13.03 3.67 0.14
C ILE A 130 -13.07 4.90 1.05
N THR A 131 -14.26 5.21 1.57
CA THR A 131 -14.44 6.30 2.51
C THR A 131 -13.96 5.89 3.89
N LYS A 132 -13.75 6.88 4.77
CA LYS A 132 -13.40 6.61 6.17
C LYS A 132 -14.50 5.82 6.86
N GLU A 133 -15.77 6.12 6.56
CA GLU A 133 -16.89 5.38 7.13
C GLU A 133 -16.81 3.90 6.78
N LYS A 134 -16.59 3.59 5.50
CA LYS A 134 -16.43 2.19 5.07
C LYS A 134 -15.21 1.54 5.71
N TYR A 135 -14.13 2.29 5.85
CA TYR A 135 -12.92 1.81 6.50
C TYR A 135 -13.21 1.40 7.95
N GLN A 136 -13.89 2.27 8.70
CA GLN A 136 -14.21 2.04 10.11
C GLN A 136 -15.18 0.87 10.32
N ASN A 137 -16.07 0.65 9.37
CA ASN A 137 -17.09 -0.39 9.46
C ASN A 137 -16.74 -1.65 8.66
N TYR A 138 -15.51 -1.75 8.21
CA TYR A 138 -15.09 -2.86 7.35
C TYR A 138 -14.99 -4.17 8.15
N HIS A 139 -15.63 -5.21 7.61
CA HIS A 139 -15.58 -6.56 8.18
C HIS A 139 -15.22 -7.54 7.05
N GLU A 140 -14.30 -8.43 7.33
CA GLU A 140 -13.86 -9.46 6.40
C GLU A 140 -14.84 -10.66 6.36
#